data_c51cba2835750f9f774e30841d40854b
#
_entry.id   c51cba2835750f9f774e30841d40854b
#
_cell.length_a   1.000
_cell.length_b   1.000
_cell.length_c   1.000
_cell.angle_alpha   90.00
_cell.angle_beta   90.00
_cell.angle_gamma   90.00
#
_symmetry.space_group_name_H-M   'P 1'
#
loop_
_entity.id
_entity.type
_entity.pdbx_description
1 polymer ?
#
loop_
_entity_poly.entity_id
_entity_poly.type
_entity_poly.pdbx_seq_one_letter_code
_entity_poly.pdbx_strand_id
1 'polypeptide(L)'
;SHLVGDPVMIAKSGDALLERSAIGALREGLLPIATVLTPNLPEAGVLLEMRAPETIKEMRRVAELLRERMAHSGERWVYLKGGHLPSGDATDLLFDGDRMFELSAPRIDTRNTHGTGCTLSAALAALLPQTADVPTAARRAKAYLGAAIAAADRLDIGHGHGPVHHFHALWSKRNES
;
A
#
# COMPACT_ATOMS: atom_id res chain seq x y z
N SER A 1 19.18 4.70 -6.93
CA SER A 1 17.80 4.66 -7.46
C SER A 1 16.92 3.81 -6.55
N HIS A 2 15.65 4.19 -6.38
CA HIS A 2 14.69 3.47 -5.57
C HIS A 2 13.71 2.72 -6.46
N LEU A 3 13.38 1.47 -6.11
CA LEU A 3 12.37 0.67 -6.76
C LEU A 3 11.23 0.39 -5.76
N VAL A 4 10.04 0.89 -6.04
CA VAL A 4 8.82 0.55 -5.30
C VAL A 4 8.13 -0.60 -6.03
N GLY A 5 8.03 -1.76 -5.37
CA GLY A 5 7.36 -2.94 -5.89
C GLY A 5 5.95 -3.07 -5.32
N ASP A 6 4.94 -2.89 -6.16
CA ASP A 6 3.53 -3.14 -5.80
C ASP A 6 3.08 -4.47 -6.39
N PRO A 7 2.97 -5.54 -5.58
CA PRO A 7 2.65 -6.87 -6.08
C PRO A 7 1.15 -7.03 -6.30
N VAL A 8 0.59 -6.33 -7.26
CA VAL A 8 -0.84 -6.39 -7.59
C VAL A 8 -1.21 -7.77 -8.12
N MET A 9 -1.81 -8.62 -7.26
CA MET A 9 -2.14 -10.01 -7.60
C MET A 9 -3.63 -10.33 -7.53
N ILE A 10 -4.39 -9.55 -6.76
CA ILE A 10 -5.79 -9.82 -6.48
C ILE A 10 -6.59 -8.56 -6.77
N ALA A 11 -7.62 -8.68 -7.62
CA ALA A 11 -8.58 -7.60 -7.83
C ALA A 11 -9.37 -7.32 -6.54
N LYS A 12 -9.95 -6.14 -6.43
CA LYS A 12 -10.81 -5.77 -5.30
C LYS A 12 -12.05 -6.65 -5.20
N SER A 13 -12.49 -7.25 -6.33
CA SER A 13 -13.54 -8.28 -6.41
C SER A 13 -13.15 -9.62 -5.77
N GLY A 14 -11.86 -9.83 -5.44
CA GLY A 14 -11.32 -11.10 -4.96
C GLY A 14 -10.79 -12.03 -6.07
N ASP A 15 -10.94 -11.63 -7.34
CA ASP A 15 -10.46 -12.42 -8.46
C ASP A 15 -8.94 -12.38 -8.57
N ALA A 16 -8.34 -13.54 -8.83
CA ALA A 16 -6.90 -13.62 -9.07
C ALA A 16 -6.56 -12.93 -10.40
N LEU A 17 -5.69 -11.92 -10.35
CA LEU A 17 -5.19 -11.19 -11.53
C LEU A 17 -3.95 -11.84 -12.13
N LEU A 18 -3.27 -12.69 -11.37
CA LEU A 18 -2.04 -13.37 -11.78
C LEU A 18 -2.17 -14.88 -11.69
N GLU A 19 -1.61 -15.55 -12.68
CA GLU A 19 -1.41 -17.00 -12.65
C GLU A 19 -0.34 -17.38 -11.63
N ARG A 20 -0.37 -18.64 -11.15
CA ARG A 20 0.61 -19.15 -10.16
C ARG A 20 2.06 -19.02 -10.61
N SER A 21 2.32 -19.20 -11.91
CA SER A 21 3.64 -19.02 -12.52
C SER A 21 4.17 -17.58 -12.37
N ALA A 22 3.29 -16.58 -12.55
CA ALA A 22 3.63 -15.17 -12.38
C ALA A 22 3.91 -14.79 -10.92
N ILE A 23 3.27 -15.47 -9.96
CA ILE A 23 3.57 -15.29 -8.52
C ILE A 23 5.00 -15.75 -8.21
N GLY A 24 5.45 -16.87 -8.78
CA GLY A 24 6.83 -17.33 -8.67
C GLY A 24 7.81 -16.29 -9.22
N ALA A 25 7.56 -15.76 -10.41
CA ALA A 25 8.39 -14.73 -11.01
C ALA A 25 8.45 -13.43 -10.16
N LEU A 26 7.35 -13.04 -9.49
CA LEU A 26 7.38 -11.91 -8.55
C LEU A 26 8.26 -12.18 -7.33
N ARG A 27 8.20 -13.39 -6.76
CA ARG A 27 9.02 -13.77 -5.62
C ARG A 27 10.51 -13.79 -5.96
N GLU A 28 10.87 -14.34 -7.11
CA GLU A 28 12.25 -14.51 -7.54
C GLU A 28 12.83 -13.23 -8.15
N GLY A 29 12.02 -12.46 -8.87
CA GLY A 29 12.46 -11.30 -9.62
C GLY A 29 12.25 -9.97 -8.90
N LEU A 30 11.09 -9.74 -8.25
CA LEU A 30 10.76 -8.45 -7.65
C LEU A 30 11.26 -8.32 -6.22
N LEU A 31 11.03 -9.32 -5.37
CA LEU A 31 11.37 -9.23 -3.95
C LEU A 31 12.86 -8.92 -3.71
N PRO A 32 13.81 -9.57 -4.39
CA PRO A 32 15.24 -9.29 -4.15
C PRO A 32 15.68 -7.89 -4.53
N ILE A 33 15.02 -7.24 -5.50
CA ILE A 33 15.47 -5.95 -6.04
C ILE A 33 14.69 -4.75 -5.50
N ALA A 34 13.49 -4.95 -4.96
CA ALA A 34 12.65 -3.87 -4.45
C ALA A 34 13.35 -3.12 -3.30
N THR A 35 13.36 -1.79 -3.37
CA THR A 35 13.74 -0.93 -2.24
C THR A 35 12.61 -0.88 -1.23
N VAL A 36 11.36 -0.70 -1.70
CA VAL A 36 10.16 -0.78 -0.86
C VAL A 36 9.16 -1.70 -1.52
N LEU A 37 8.73 -2.73 -0.81
CA LEU A 37 7.66 -3.64 -1.22
C LEU A 37 6.35 -3.20 -0.56
N THR A 38 5.24 -3.08 -1.32
CA THR A 38 3.97 -2.50 -0.83
C THR A 38 2.76 -3.45 -0.91
N PRO A 39 2.82 -4.68 -0.36
CA PRO A 39 1.71 -5.61 -0.41
C PRO A 39 0.55 -5.19 0.51
N ASN A 40 -0.67 -5.58 0.14
CA ASN A 40 -1.78 -5.68 1.06
C ASN A 40 -1.74 -7.02 1.82
N LEU A 41 -2.67 -7.24 2.77
CA LEU A 41 -2.67 -8.46 3.61
C LEU A 41 -2.90 -9.74 2.80
N PRO A 42 -3.87 -9.82 1.86
CA PRO A 42 -4.02 -10.97 0.99
C PRO A 42 -2.79 -11.23 0.11
N GLU A 43 -2.21 -10.21 -0.49
CA GLU A 43 -1.00 -10.31 -1.32
C GLU A 43 0.20 -10.81 -0.52
N ALA A 44 0.36 -10.33 0.70
CA ALA A 44 1.41 -10.80 1.61
C ALA A 44 1.26 -12.29 1.94
N GLY A 45 0.02 -12.75 2.19
CA GLY A 45 -0.28 -14.17 2.39
C GLY A 45 0.10 -15.01 1.18
N VAL A 46 -0.23 -14.56 -0.03
CA VAL A 46 0.13 -15.25 -1.28
C VAL A 46 1.65 -15.27 -1.47
N LEU A 47 2.35 -14.15 -1.25
CA LEU A 47 3.81 -14.09 -1.37
C LEU A 47 4.54 -15.04 -0.41
N LEU A 48 4.00 -15.25 0.78
CA LEU A 48 4.58 -16.11 1.81
C LEU A 48 4.01 -17.54 1.82
N GLU A 49 3.03 -17.84 0.96
CA GLU A 49 2.31 -19.14 0.95
C GLU A 49 1.65 -19.47 2.29
N MET A 50 1.03 -18.47 2.89
CA MET A 50 0.36 -18.59 4.17
C MET A 50 -0.99 -17.84 4.18
N ARG A 51 -1.77 -18.03 5.22
CA ARG A 51 -3.00 -17.28 5.44
C ARG A 51 -2.69 -15.78 5.60
N ALA A 52 -3.56 -14.93 5.05
CA ALA A 52 -3.46 -13.49 5.25
C ALA A 52 -3.57 -13.15 6.75
N PRO A 53 -2.79 -12.18 7.26
CA PRO A 53 -2.87 -11.77 8.65
C PRO A 53 -4.19 -11.06 8.95
N GLU A 54 -4.75 -11.31 10.13
CA GLU A 54 -6.01 -10.74 10.61
C GLU A 54 -5.85 -9.83 11.82
N THR A 55 -4.66 -9.78 12.39
CA THR A 55 -4.31 -8.98 13.56
C THR A 55 -3.03 -8.18 13.34
N ILE A 56 -2.85 -7.09 14.09
CA ILE A 56 -1.59 -6.31 14.07
C ILE A 56 -0.39 -7.20 14.47
N LYS A 57 -0.57 -8.11 15.40
CA LYS A 57 0.50 -9.06 15.81
C LYS A 57 0.92 -9.96 14.65
N GLU A 58 -0.05 -10.50 13.90
CA GLU A 58 0.23 -11.30 12.72
C GLU A 58 0.85 -10.46 11.59
N MET A 59 0.38 -9.21 11.40
CA MET A 59 0.99 -8.28 10.45
C MET A 59 2.47 -8.02 10.73
N ARG A 60 2.85 -7.83 12.00
CA ARG A 60 4.26 -7.65 12.39
C ARG A 60 5.09 -8.86 11.96
N ARG A 61 4.60 -10.07 12.25
CA ARG A 61 5.29 -11.30 11.85
C ARG A 61 5.38 -11.45 10.33
N VAL A 62 4.33 -11.10 9.61
CA VAL A 62 4.30 -11.12 8.13
C VAL A 62 5.29 -10.11 7.55
N ALA A 63 5.38 -8.90 8.11
CA ALA A 63 6.36 -7.91 7.67
C ALA A 63 7.81 -8.39 7.86
N GLU A 64 8.12 -9.06 8.98
CA GLU A 64 9.42 -9.70 9.23
C GLU A 64 9.74 -10.75 8.16
N LEU A 65 8.82 -11.69 7.92
CA LEU A 65 9.00 -12.77 6.94
C LEU A 65 9.16 -12.24 5.51
N LEU A 66 8.42 -11.20 5.14
CA LEU A 66 8.59 -10.54 3.84
C LEU A 66 9.98 -9.89 3.72
N ARG A 67 10.42 -9.20 4.78
CA ARG A 67 11.74 -8.56 4.80
C ARG A 67 12.88 -9.57 4.67
N GLU A 68 12.74 -10.75 5.28
CA GLU A 68 13.69 -11.86 5.15
C GLU A 68 13.80 -12.40 3.71
N ARG A 69 12.75 -12.27 2.90
CA ARG A 69 12.73 -12.67 1.48
C ARG A 69 13.32 -11.62 0.53
N MET A 70 13.49 -10.38 0.99
CA MET A 70 14.16 -9.32 0.23
C MET A 70 15.67 -9.46 0.34
N ALA A 71 16.43 -8.74 -0.51
CA ALA A 71 17.88 -8.73 -0.40
C ALA A 71 18.35 -8.24 0.98
N HIS A 72 19.41 -8.85 1.49
CA HIS A 72 20.00 -8.45 2.78
C HIS A 72 20.89 -7.20 2.63
N SER A 73 21.35 -6.90 1.42
CA SER A 73 22.21 -5.75 1.14
C SER A 73 21.41 -4.52 0.73
N GLY A 74 21.87 -3.36 1.18
CA GLY A 74 21.24 -2.07 0.88
C GLY A 74 19.98 -1.80 1.68
N GLU A 75 19.42 -0.62 1.49
CA GLU A 75 18.19 -0.21 2.15
C GLU A 75 16.99 -0.92 1.55
N ARG A 76 16.25 -1.67 2.38
CA ARG A 76 15.09 -2.47 1.99
C ARG A 76 13.98 -2.33 3.03
N TRP A 77 12.77 -2.09 2.55
CA TRP A 77 11.60 -1.82 3.37
C TRP A 77 10.39 -2.64 2.94
N VAL A 78 9.63 -3.10 3.90
CA VAL A 78 8.27 -3.63 3.69
C VAL A 78 7.27 -2.59 4.15
N TYR A 79 6.41 -2.13 3.27
CA TYR A 79 5.24 -1.30 3.58
C TYR A 79 3.99 -2.19 3.50
N LEU A 80 3.59 -2.81 4.60
CA LEU A 80 2.43 -3.71 4.66
C LEU A 80 1.15 -2.91 4.89
N LYS A 81 0.25 -2.91 3.89
CA LYS A 81 -1.02 -2.16 3.92
C LYS A 81 -2.06 -2.90 4.77
N GLY A 82 -2.49 -2.31 5.90
CA GLY A 82 -3.40 -2.92 6.86
C GLY A 82 -4.87 -2.57 6.71
N GLY A 83 -5.26 -1.89 5.64
CA GLY A 83 -6.65 -1.46 5.40
C GLY A 83 -7.70 -2.57 5.31
N HIS A 84 -7.27 -3.83 5.25
CA HIS A 84 -8.14 -5.02 5.23
C HIS A 84 -8.38 -5.63 6.62
N LEU A 85 -7.80 -5.07 7.69
CA LEU A 85 -8.10 -5.54 9.04
C LEU A 85 -9.59 -5.35 9.37
N PRO A 86 -10.21 -6.30 10.07
CA PRO A 86 -11.67 -6.28 10.30
C PRO A 86 -12.12 -5.17 11.24
N SER A 87 -11.25 -4.61 12.06
CA SER A 87 -11.59 -3.60 13.07
C SER A 87 -10.49 -2.58 13.27
N GLY A 88 -10.86 -1.36 13.72
CA GLY A 88 -9.94 -0.30 14.09
C GLY A 88 -9.56 0.64 12.94
N ASP A 89 -8.57 1.48 13.18
CA ASP A 89 -8.00 2.41 12.22
C ASP A 89 -7.31 1.67 11.05
N ALA A 90 -7.15 2.36 9.93
CA ALA A 90 -6.37 1.84 8.80
C ALA A 90 -4.88 1.95 9.12
N THR A 91 -4.36 0.97 9.87
CA THR A 91 -2.96 0.92 10.29
C THR A 91 -2.13 0.14 9.30
N ASP A 92 -1.10 0.76 8.74
CA ASP A 92 -0.09 0.12 7.92
C ASP A 92 1.20 -0.06 8.75
N LEU A 93 2.03 -1.03 8.36
CA LEU A 93 3.34 -1.25 8.97
C LEU A 93 4.45 -0.95 7.97
N LEU A 94 5.48 -0.23 8.43
CA LEU A 94 6.71 -0.01 7.67
C LEU A 94 7.88 -0.61 8.44
N PHE A 95 8.64 -1.52 7.81
CA PHE A 95 9.70 -2.29 8.46
C PHE A 95 10.96 -2.41 7.60
N ASP A 96 12.14 -2.12 8.18
CA ASP A 96 13.44 -2.19 7.48
C ASP A 96 14.28 -3.44 7.83
N GLY A 97 13.81 -4.24 8.75
CA GLY A 97 14.55 -5.40 9.29
C GLY A 97 15.01 -5.19 10.73
N ASP A 98 15.00 -3.97 11.21
CA ASP A 98 15.37 -3.58 12.59
C ASP A 98 14.29 -2.74 13.25
N ARG A 99 13.78 -1.72 12.56
CA ARG A 99 12.80 -0.76 13.07
C ARG A 99 11.43 -0.96 12.44
N MET A 100 10.39 -1.03 13.28
CA MET A 100 9.00 -1.15 12.87
C MET A 100 8.25 0.14 13.20
N PHE A 101 7.63 0.74 12.18
CA PHE A 101 6.78 1.93 12.32
C PHE A 101 5.33 1.57 12.04
N GLU A 102 4.42 2.00 12.91
CA GLU A 102 2.99 1.96 12.68
C GLU A 102 2.52 3.29 12.08
N LEU A 103 1.85 3.22 10.95
CA LEU A 103 1.30 4.36 10.24
C LEU A 103 -0.23 4.25 10.29
N SER A 104 -0.83 4.82 11.32
CA SER A 104 -2.29 4.82 11.51
C SER A 104 -2.94 6.03 10.86
N ALA A 105 -4.14 5.82 10.31
CA ALA A 105 -5.01 6.87 9.84
C ALA A 105 -6.46 6.48 10.12
N PRO A 106 -7.35 7.44 10.39
CA PRO A 106 -8.78 7.17 10.52
C PRO A 106 -9.31 6.46 9.28
N ARG A 107 -10.18 5.48 9.48
CA ARG A 107 -10.88 4.82 8.39
C ARG A 107 -11.93 5.77 7.83
N ILE A 108 -11.89 6.01 6.53
CA ILE A 108 -12.85 6.87 5.83
C ILE A 108 -13.93 5.97 5.22
N ASP A 109 -15.19 6.23 5.58
CA ASP A 109 -16.34 5.52 5.04
C ASP A 109 -16.70 6.12 3.66
N THR A 110 -16.25 5.46 2.60
CA THR A 110 -16.61 5.81 1.22
C THR A 110 -16.55 4.57 0.33
N ARG A 111 -17.38 4.55 -0.71
CA ARG A 111 -17.33 3.51 -1.76
C ARG A 111 -16.26 3.78 -2.81
N ASN A 112 -15.77 5.02 -2.90
CA ASN A 112 -14.82 5.48 -3.90
C ASN A 112 -13.38 5.17 -3.48
N THR A 113 -13.02 3.90 -3.51
CA THR A 113 -11.72 3.40 -3.06
C THR A 113 -10.93 2.69 -4.15
N HIS A 114 -11.38 2.79 -5.43
CA HIS A 114 -10.64 2.18 -6.53
C HIS A 114 -9.28 2.86 -6.72
N GLY A 115 -8.24 2.04 -6.86
CA GLY A 115 -6.88 2.50 -7.10
C GLY A 115 -6.10 2.96 -5.86
N THR A 116 -6.61 2.77 -4.63
CA THR A 116 -5.92 3.18 -3.38
C THR A 116 -4.51 2.60 -3.26
N GLY A 117 -4.34 1.30 -3.52
CA GLY A 117 -3.03 0.62 -3.44
C GLY A 117 -2.03 1.21 -4.42
N CYS A 118 -2.40 1.27 -5.70
CA CYS A 118 -1.55 1.83 -6.74
C CYS A 118 -1.23 3.32 -6.51
N THR A 119 -2.19 4.10 -5.98
CA THR A 119 -1.98 5.51 -5.63
C THR A 119 -0.95 5.66 -4.52
N LEU A 120 -1.01 4.82 -3.48
CA LEU A 120 -0.01 4.82 -2.41
C LEU A 120 1.38 4.52 -2.94
N SER A 121 1.51 3.46 -3.73
CA SER A 121 2.79 3.01 -4.29
C SER A 121 3.39 4.05 -5.24
N ALA A 122 2.57 4.67 -6.09
CA ALA A 122 3.01 5.75 -6.97
C ALA A 122 3.42 7.01 -6.20
N ALA A 123 2.64 7.41 -5.18
CA ALA A 123 2.98 8.54 -4.32
C ALA A 123 4.29 8.30 -3.56
N LEU A 124 4.49 7.09 -3.04
CA LEU A 124 5.72 6.69 -2.36
C LEU A 124 6.92 6.77 -3.31
N ALA A 125 6.81 6.21 -4.51
CA ALA A 125 7.87 6.28 -5.52
C ALA A 125 8.25 7.71 -5.89
N ALA A 126 7.26 8.59 -6.03
CA ALA A 126 7.47 10.00 -6.33
C ALA A 126 8.12 10.76 -5.15
N LEU A 127 7.81 10.40 -3.90
CA LEU A 127 8.29 11.10 -2.71
C LEU A 127 9.67 10.64 -2.24
N LEU A 128 10.06 9.38 -2.51
CA LEU A 128 11.36 8.85 -2.09
C LEU A 128 12.56 9.73 -2.49
N PRO A 129 12.67 10.24 -3.73
CA PRO A 129 13.79 11.12 -4.09
C PRO A 129 13.66 12.55 -3.53
N GLN A 130 12.52 12.91 -2.94
CA GLN A 130 12.20 14.26 -2.44
C GLN A 130 12.26 14.36 -0.91
N THR A 131 12.54 13.27 -0.21
CA THR A 131 12.54 13.19 1.26
C THR A 131 13.88 12.69 1.77
N ALA A 132 14.17 12.98 3.03
CA ALA A 132 15.43 12.58 3.65
C ALA A 132 15.53 11.06 3.90
N ASP A 133 14.38 10.39 4.11
CA ASP A 133 14.30 8.97 4.45
C ASP A 133 12.98 8.33 4.02
N VAL A 134 12.96 7.00 3.99
CA VAL A 134 11.79 6.20 3.62
C VAL A 134 10.62 6.39 4.60
N PRO A 135 10.80 6.45 5.94
CA PRO A 135 9.69 6.72 6.85
C PRO A 135 8.99 8.06 6.62
N THR A 136 9.73 9.10 6.23
CA THR A 136 9.15 10.41 5.88
C THR A 136 8.36 10.34 4.57
N ALA A 137 8.91 9.67 3.55
CA ALA A 137 8.19 9.42 2.28
C ALA A 137 6.89 8.64 2.53
N ALA A 138 6.96 7.59 3.35
CA ALA A 138 5.82 6.73 3.69
C ALA A 138 4.69 7.50 4.40
N ARG A 139 5.02 8.32 5.39
CA ARG A 139 4.04 9.18 6.09
C ARG A 139 3.37 10.17 5.14
N ARG A 140 4.14 10.82 4.27
CA ARG A 140 3.61 11.77 3.28
C ARG A 140 2.73 11.07 2.23
N ALA A 141 3.13 9.90 1.74
CA ALA A 141 2.33 9.11 0.81
C ALA A 141 0.99 8.68 1.42
N LYS A 142 1.01 8.23 2.69
CA LYS A 142 -0.21 7.87 3.42
C LYS A 142 -1.12 9.08 3.66
N ALA A 143 -0.58 10.23 4.02
CA ALA A 143 -1.34 11.46 4.20
C ALA A 143 -1.98 11.93 2.89
N TYR A 144 -1.23 11.89 1.78
CA TYR A 144 -1.75 12.20 0.45
C TYR A 144 -2.91 11.27 0.07
N LEU A 145 -2.73 9.95 0.26
CA LEU A 145 -3.79 8.97 -0.03
C LEU A 145 -5.04 9.22 0.83
N GLY A 146 -4.87 9.46 2.14
CA GLY A 146 -5.97 9.78 3.04
C GLY A 146 -6.78 10.99 2.57
N ALA A 147 -6.10 12.07 2.16
CA ALA A 147 -6.75 13.25 1.60
C ALA A 147 -7.44 12.97 0.25
N ALA A 148 -6.85 12.14 -0.61
CA ALA A 148 -7.44 11.73 -1.89
C ALA A 148 -8.70 10.88 -1.69
N ILE A 149 -8.73 10.00 -0.67
CA ILE A 149 -9.91 9.21 -0.28
C ILE A 149 -10.98 10.13 0.30
N ALA A 150 -10.63 11.03 1.23
CA ALA A 150 -11.57 11.96 1.86
C ALA A 150 -12.26 12.90 0.85
N ALA A 151 -11.57 13.19 -0.26
CA ALA A 151 -12.11 14.02 -1.34
C ALA A 151 -12.81 13.22 -2.46
N ALA A 152 -12.81 11.89 -2.39
CA ALA A 152 -13.26 11.03 -3.49
C ALA A 152 -14.75 11.22 -3.81
N ASP A 153 -15.60 11.46 -2.80
CA ASP A 153 -17.04 11.67 -2.98
C ASP A 153 -17.39 13.00 -3.67
N ARG A 154 -16.39 13.86 -3.90
CA ARG A 154 -16.54 15.07 -4.74
C ARG A 154 -16.49 14.76 -6.24
N LEU A 155 -16.13 13.53 -6.61
CA LEU A 155 -16.12 13.03 -7.97
C LEU A 155 -17.38 12.23 -8.23
N ASP A 156 -18.13 12.60 -9.27
CA ASP A 156 -19.27 11.83 -9.79
C ASP A 156 -18.82 11.12 -11.08
N ILE A 157 -18.25 9.92 -10.94
CA ILE A 157 -17.67 9.16 -12.05
C ILE A 157 -18.19 7.71 -12.04
N GLY A 158 -19.04 7.41 -13.02
CA GLY A 158 -19.57 6.06 -13.24
C GLY A 158 -20.54 5.59 -12.16
N HIS A 159 -20.88 4.29 -12.18
CA HIS A 159 -21.91 3.70 -11.31
C HIS A 159 -21.38 2.62 -10.37
N GLY A 160 -20.07 2.35 -10.36
CA GLY A 160 -19.41 1.36 -9.52
C GLY A 160 -18.64 1.97 -8.34
N HIS A 161 -17.56 1.28 -7.94
CA HIS A 161 -16.59 1.86 -7.02
C HIS A 161 -15.80 2.95 -7.73
N GLY A 162 -16.04 4.22 -7.36
CA GLY A 162 -15.36 5.36 -7.94
C GLY A 162 -13.88 5.44 -7.55
N PRO A 163 -13.09 6.24 -8.31
CA PRO A 163 -11.67 6.46 -8.02
C PRO A 163 -11.47 7.40 -6.82
N VAL A 164 -10.28 7.34 -6.22
CA VAL A 164 -9.82 8.39 -5.31
C VAL A 164 -9.55 9.70 -6.07
N HIS A 165 -9.65 10.84 -5.39
CA HIS A 165 -9.47 12.16 -6.02
C HIS A 165 -7.99 12.56 -6.06
N HIS A 166 -7.25 12.13 -7.08
CA HIS A 166 -5.81 12.39 -7.21
C HIS A 166 -5.45 13.89 -7.22
N PHE A 167 -6.31 14.74 -7.74
CA PHE A 167 -6.08 16.19 -7.87
C PHE A 167 -6.73 17.01 -6.76
N HIS A 168 -7.08 16.40 -5.63
CA HIS A 168 -7.81 17.03 -4.52
C HIS A 168 -7.18 18.34 -4.03
N ALA A 169 -5.85 18.46 -4.08
CA ALA A 169 -5.13 19.66 -3.65
C ALA A 169 -5.01 20.73 -4.73
N LEU A 170 -5.22 20.37 -6.02
CA LEU A 170 -5.06 21.27 -7.16
C LEU A 170 -6.40 21.83 -7.66
N TRP A 171 -7.50 21.12 -7.43
CA TRP A 171 -8.82 21.58 -7.84
C TRP A 171 -9.41 22.44 -6.74
N SER A 172 -9.70 23.72 -7.07
CA SER A 172 -10.46 24.61 -6.21
C SER A 172 -11.81 23.98 -5.85
N LYS A 173 -12.24 24.14 -4.60
CA LYS A 173 -13.62 23.81 -4.23
C LYS A 173 -14.53 24.60 -5.20
N ARG A 174 -15.37 23.90 -5.99
CA ARG A 174 -16.46 24.58 -6.65
C ARG A 174 -17.26 25.25 -5.55
N ASN A 175 -17.38 26.59 -5.64
CA ASN A 175 -18.32 27.31 -4.80
C ASN A 175 -19.70 26.71 -5.09
N GLU A 176 -20.25 26.01 -4.10
CA GLU A 176 -21.67 25.69 -4.11
C GLU A 176 -22.40 27.04 -3.95
N SER A 177 -22.90 27.54 -5.07
CA SER A 177 -23.82 28.69 -5.13
C SER A 177 -25.23 28.18 -5.25
#